data_e9d12a052534e57836db14dd510b4e9e
#
_entry.id   e9d12a052534e57836db14dd510b4e9e
#
_cell.length_a   1.000
_cell.length_b   1.000
_cell.length_c   1.000
_cell.angle_alpha   90.00
_cell.angle_beta   90.00
_cell.angle_gamma   90.00
#
_symmetry.space_group_name_H-M   'P 1'
#
loop_
_entity.id
_entity.type
_entity.pdbx_description
1 polymer ?
#
loop_
_entity_poly.entity_id
_entity_poly.type
_entity_poly.pdbx_seq_one_letter_code
_entity_poly.pdbx_strand_id
1 'polypeptide(L)'
;YVRAQSLDEAYELYQKKPNFVLGGMLWLKMKNKTLGTAIDLCDLGLDQIDEDENEFRIGAYATLRQIETHEALNAYTHGAIAESVRHIVGVQFRNVATVGGSIWGRFGFSDVMTIFRALGAKVQLHKAGIMDLDEFAALPRTTRDVLVSVIVPKNAKGVVYLSQRNQSTDFPVLTCAVANRSGRYVAVVGASPYMAEPVWDEEG
;
A
#
# COMPACT_ATOMS: atom_id res chain seq x y z
N TYR A 1 -24.31 4.24 -4.88
CA TYR A 1 -23.06 4.95 -4.99
C TYR A 1 -23.14 6.26 -4.22
N VAL A 2 -22.17 6.55 -3.38
CA VAL A 2 -22.07 7.79 -2.57
C VAL A 2 -20.65 8.34 -2.70
N ARG A 3 -20.51 9.61 -3.05
CA ARG A 3 -19.26 10.37 -2.93
C ARG A 3 -19.25 11.01 -1.54
N ALA A 4 -18.39 10.50 -0.66
CA ALA A 4 -18.30 11.01 0.70
C ALA A 4 -17.76 12.44 0.72
N GLN A 5 -18.36 13.29 1.53
CA GLN A 5 -17.95 14.69 1.70
C GLN A 5 -16.98 14.88 2.86
N SER A 6 -16.78 13.84 3.67
CA SER A 6 -15.82 13.83 4.76
C SER A 6 -15.36 12.40 5.09
N LEU A 7 -14.25 12.30 5.82
CA LEU A 7 -13.77 11.02 6.34
C LEU A 7 -14.73 10.45 7.39
N ASP A 8 -15.39 11.29 8.17
CA ASP A 8 -16.40 10.87 9.15
C ASP A 8 -17.60 10.22 8.46
N GLU A 9 -18.15 10.87 7.43
CA GLU A 9 -19.23 10.29 6.64
C GLU A 9 -18.84 8.96 6.01
N ALA A 10 -17.64 8.90 5.40
CA ALA A 10 -17.12 7.66 4.82
C ALA A 10 -17.02 6.55 5.87
N TYR A 11 -16.50 6.87 7.04
CA TYR A 11 -16.36 5.93 8.14
C TYR A 11 -17.72 5.41 8.61
N GLU A 12 -18.68 6.29 8.89
CA GLU A 12 -20.04 5.93 9.34
C GLU A 12 -20.76 5.04 8.33
N LEU A 13 -20.69 5.40 7.05
CA LEU A 13 -21.26 4.60 5.97
C LEU A 13 -20.58 3.24 5.91
N TYR A 14 -19.26 3.19 6.09
CA TYR A 14 -18.51 1.94 6.01
C TYR A 14 -18.83 1.00 7.18
N GLN A 15 -19.24 1.46 8.35
CA GLN A 15 -19.64 0.58 9.46
C GLN A 15 -20.84 -0.31 9.11
N LYS A 16 -21.70 0.10 8.18
CA LYS A 16 -22.89 -0.65 7.77
C LYS A 16 -22.50 -1.74 6.76
N LYS A 17 -22.79 -3.00 7.04
CA LYS A 17 -22.61 -4.10 6.07
C LYS A 17 -23.84 -4.14 5.13
N PRO A 18 -23.68 -4.41 3.85
CA PRO A 18 -22.46 -4.75 3.10
C PRO A 18 -21.82 -3.56 2.33
N ASN A 19 -21.61 -2.42 2.98
CA ASN A 19 -21.00 -1.25 2.34
C ASN A 19 -19.50 -1.43 2.15
N PHE A 20 -18.94 -0.80 1.10
CA PHE A 20 -17.54 -0.88 0.76
C PHE A 20 -16.97 0.49 0.40
N VAL A 21 -15.75 0.76 0.88
CA VAL A 21 -14.95 1.89 0.39
C VAL A 21 -14.32 1.48 -0.94
N LEU A 22 -14.41 2.37 -1.92
CA LEU A 22 -13.81 2.18 -3.23
C LEU A 22 -12.35 2.64 -3.20
N GLY A 23 -11.49 1.92 -3.90
CA GLY A 23 -10.24 2.39 -4.43
C GLY A 23 -10.34 2.31 -5.95
N GLY A 24 -9.33 1.77 -6.64
CA GLY A 24 -9.39 1.55 -8.09
C GLY A 24 -10.38 0.46 -8.55
N MET A 25 -11.10 -0.16 -7.65
CA MET A 25 -12.12 -1.20 -7.88
C MET A 25 -11.66 -2.49 -8.59
N LEU A 26 -10.38 -2.63 -8.88
CA LEU A 26 -9.85 -3.71 -9.71
C LEU A 26 -10.14 -5.12 -9.14
N TRP A 27 -10.04 -5.28 -7.83
CA TRP A 27 -10.39 -6.51 -7.12
C TRP A 27 -11.87 -6.57 -6.74
N LEU A 28 -12.46 -5.43 -6.40
CA LEU A 28 -13.84 -5.38 -5.94
C LEU A 28 -14.82 -5.78 -7.04
N LYS A 29 -14.61 -5.31 -8.28
CA LYS A 29 -15.45 -5.65 -9.43
C LYS A 29 -15.44 -7.14 -9.82
N MET A 30 -14.39 -7.86 -9.40
CA MET A 30 -14.26 -9.30 -9.68
C MET A 30 -14.97 -10.16 -8.62
N LYS A 31 -15.41 -9.55 -7.53
CA LYS A 31 -16.14 -10.28 -6.47
C LYS A 31 -17.61 -10.45 -6.85
N ASN A 32 -18.08 -11.68 -6.84
CA ASN A 32 -19.51 -11.98 -7.00
C ASN A 32 -20.26 -11.75 -5.66
N LYS A 33 -20.38 -10.49 -5.25
CA LYS A 33 -21.05 -10.09 -4.01
C LYS A 33 -21.95 -8.89 -4.26
N THR A 34 -23.12 -8.89 -3.64
CA THR A 34 -23.99 -7.72 -3.60
C THR A 34 -23.32 -6.66 -2.71
N LEU A 35 -23.14 -5.46 -3.26
CA LEU A 35 -22.69 -4.30 -2.51
C LEU A 35 -23.93 -3.52 -2.04
N GLY A 36 -23.93 -3.07 -0.80
CA GLY A 36 -24.92 -2.11 -0.32
C GLY A 36 -24.63 -0.72 -0.88
N THR A 37 -23.79 0.03 -0.19
CA THR A 37 -23.30 1.33 -0.66
C THR A 37 -21.83 1.22 -1.10
N ALA A 38 -21.54 1.69 -2.31
CA ALA A 38 -20.19 1.92 -2.80
C ALA A 38 -19.78 3.34 -2.42
N ILE A 39 -18.81 3.48 -1.50
CA ILE A 39 -18.37 4.73 -0.90
C ILE A 39 -17.11 5.19 -1.63
N ASP A 40 -17.19 6.31 -2.33
CA ASP A 40 -16.09 6.92 -3.06
C ASP A 40 -15.49 8.08 -2.26
N LEU A 41 -14.16 8.12 -2.17
CA LEU A 41 -13.40 9.13 -1.43
C LEU A 41 -12.71 10.15 -2.36
N CYS A 42 -13.04 10.17 -3.65
CA CYS A 42 -12.33 10.95 -4.67
C CYS A 42 -12.33 12.46 -4.41
N ASP A 43 -13.29 12.99 -3.65
CA ASP A 43 -13.38 14.43 -3.34
C ASP A 43 -12.62 14.82 -2.05
N LEU A 44 -11.97 13.87 -1.39
CA LEU A 44 -11.32 14.12 -0.09
C LEU A 44 -9.83 14.46 -0.20
N GLY A 45 -9.30 14.64 -1.40
CA GLY A 45 -7.90 15.04 -1.63
C GLY A 45 -6.88 13.98 -1.19
N LEU A 46 -7.24 12.69 -1.22
CA LEU A 46 -6.39 11.59 -0.77
C LEU A 46 -5.48 11.03 -1.88
N ASP A 47 -5.30 11.74 -2.97
CA ASP A 47 -4.50 11.33 -4.14
C ASP A 47 -3.13 12.05 -4.22
N GLN A 48 -2.81 12.86 -3.23
CA GLN A 48 -1.57 13.63 -3.18
C GLN A 48 -0.41 12.80 -2.59
N ILE A 49 0.80 13.17 -2.95
CA ILE A 49 2.04 12.66 -2.37
C ILE A 49 2.80 13.87 -1.84
N ASP A 50 2.79 14.04 -0.55
CA ASP A 50 3.48 15.12 0.14
C ASP A 50 4.85 14.65 0.65
N GLU A 51 5.80 15.57 0.73
CA GLU A 51 7.15 15.33 1.21
C GLU A 51 7.57 16.43 2.18
N ASP A 52 8.16 16.02 3.31
CA ASP A 52 8.87 16.90 4.21
C ASP A 52 10.29 16.38 4.47
N GLU A 53 10.98 16.96 5.45
CA GLU A 53 12.35 16.58 5.82
C GLU A 53 12.44 15.14 6.36
N ASN A 54 11.36 14.62 6.94
CA ASN A 54 11.34 13.39 7.73
C ASN A 54 10.63 12.23 7.03
N GLU A 55 9.66 12.53 6.16
CA GLU A 55 8.79 11.50 5.59
C GLU A 55 8.22 11.87 4.22
N PHE A 56 7.75 10.85 3.50
CA PHE A 56 6.77 10.98 2.43
C PHE A 56 5.41 10.55 2.95
N ARG A 57 4.37 11.34 2.66
CA ARG A 57 2.99 11.02 2.99
C ARG A 57 2.21 10.77 1.70
N ILE A 58 1.89 9.52 1.44
CA ILE A 58 1.25 9.05 0.23
C ILE A 58 -0.24 8.85 0.52
N GLY A 59 -1.10 9.66 -0.04
CA GLY A 59 -2.54 9.51 0.11
C GLY A 59 -3.05 8.15 -0.36
N ALA A 60 -4.08 7.63 0.29
CA ALA A 60 -4.61 6.29 -0.02
C ALA A 60 -5.16 6.15 -1.44
N TYR A 61 -5.57 7.25 -2.07
CA TYR A 61 -6.03 7.29 -3.46
C TYR A 61 -4.92 7.56 -4.48
N ALA A 62 -3.70 7.86 -4.04
CA ALA A 62 -2.56 7.91 -4.94
C ALA A 62 -2.45 6.58 -5.70
N THR A 63 -2.28 6.66 -7.01
CA THR A 63 -2.22 5.49 -7.88
C THR A 63 -0.85 4.83 -7.85
N LEU A 64 -0.79 3.55 -8.21
CA LEU A 64 0.50 2.87 -8.37
C LEU A 64 1.35 3.55 -9.46
N ARG A 65 0.73 4.17 -10.47
CA ARG A 65 1.44 4.93 -11.49
C ARG A 65 2.06 6.20 -10.92
N GLN A 66 1.38 6.91 -10.02
CA GLN A 66 1.95 8.08 -9.38
C GLN A 66 3.22 7.73 -8.58
N ILE A 67 3.19 6.69 -7.74
CA ILE A 67 4.40 6.28 -7.01
C ILE A 67 5.49 5.72 -7.93
N GLU A 68 5.15 5.06 -9.03
CA GLU A 68 6.09 4.58 -10.04
C GLU A 68 6.88 5.72 -10.68
N THR A 69 6.24 6.87 -10.90
CA THR A 69 6.83 8.00 -11.62
C THR A 69 7.20 9.19 -10.75
N HIS A 70 6.97 9.12 -9.43
CA HIS A 70 7.26 10.22 -8.52
C HIS A 70 8.78 10.39 -8.35
N GLU A 71 9.32 11.50 -8.82
CA GLU A 71 10.75 11.74 -8.92
C GLU A 71 11.45 11.67 -7.56
N ALA A 72 11.02 12.46 -6.58
CA ALA A 72 11.66 12.52 -5.27
C ALA A 72 11.59 11.19 -4.50
N LEU A 73 10.42 10.51 -4.53
CA LEU A 73 10.25 9.23 -3.88
C LEU A 73 11.16 8.15 -4.48
N ASN A 74 11.32 8.14 -5.81
CA ASN A 74 12.19 7.19 -6.49
C ASN A 74 13.67 7.57 -6.35
N ALA A 75 14.02 8.85 -6.29
CA ALA A 75 15.37 9.27 -5.96
C ALA A 75 15.77 8.81 -4.55
N TYR A 76 14.90 9.01 -3.56
CA TYR A 76 15.11 8.56 -2.19
C TYR A 76 15.27 7.04 -2.07
N THR A 77 14.46 6.27 -2.80
CA THR A 77 14.46 4.79 -2.74
C THR A 77 15.35 4.13 -3.79
N HIS A 78 16.19 4.91 -4.48
CA HIS A 78 17.04 4.40 -5.59
C HIS A 78 16.26 3.60 -6.64
N GLY A 79 15.01 4.00 -6.90
CA GLY A 79 14.12 3.33 -7.86
C GLY A 79 13.43 2.08 -7.34
N ALA A 80 13.64 1.65 -6.09
CA ALA A 80 13.06 0.41 -5.58
C ALA A 80 11.52 0.43 -5.54
N ILE A 81 10.90 1.59 -5.29
CA ILE A 81 9.43 1.72 -5.36
C ILE A 81 8.95 1.56 -6.81
N ALA A 82 9.58 2.22 -7.77
CA ALA A 82 9.23 2.04 -9.18
C ALA A 82 9.39 0.57 -9.59
N GLU A 83 10.50 -0.07 -9.21
CA GLU A 83 10.75 -1.48 -9.50
C GLU A 83 9.67 -2.40 -8.91
N SER A 84 9.21 -2.12 -7.68
CA SER A 84 8.20 -2.95 -7.02
C SER A 84 6.86 -2.96 -7.74
N VAL A 85 6.49 -1.88 -8.42
CA VAL A 85 5.15 -1.76 -9.05
C VAL A 85 5.17 -1.93 -10.58
N ARG A 86 6.32 -1.77 -11.25
CA ARG A 86 6.40 -1.73 -12.73
C ARG A 86 5.85 -2.98 -13.41
N HIS A 87 5.90 -4.14 -12.75
CA HIS A 87 5.41 -5.42 -13.26
C HIS A 87 3.98 -5.75 -12.83
N ILE A 88 3.32 -4.87 -12.08
CA ILE A 88 1.91 -5.04 -11.73
C ILE A 88 1.06 -4.75 -12.97
N VAL A 89 0.74 -5.80 -13.69
CA VAL A 89 -0.04 -5.80 -14.94
C VAL A 89 0.53 -4.81 -15.97
N GLY A 90 -0.15 -3.72 -16.26
CA GLY A 90 0.25 -2.69 -17.23
C GLY A 90 0.00 -1.29 -16.72
N VAL A 91 0.43 -0.30 -17.50
CA VAL A 91 0.28 1.14 -17.15
C VAL A 91 -1.20 1.50 -16.91
N GLN A 92 -2.11 1.00 -17.75
CA GLN A 92 -3.55 1.25 -17.60
C GLN A 92 -4.09 0.75 -16.27
N PHE A 93 -3.62 -0.41 -15.82
CA PHE A 93 -3.98 -0.96 -14.52
C PHE A 93 -3.43 -0.09 -13.39
N ARG A 94 -2.15 0.31 -13.48
CA ARG A 94 -1.50 1.12 -12.45
C ARG A 94 -2.02 2.56 -12.38
N ASN A 95 -2.60 3.08 -13.47
CA ASN A 95 -3.31 4.37 -13.46
C ASN A 95 -4.60 4.36 -12.63
N VAL A 96 -5.14 3.17 -12.33
CA VAL A 96 -6.40 3.00 -11.60
C VAL A 96 -6.18 2.34 -10.24
N ALA A 97 -5.24 1.40 -10.13
CA ALA A 97 -4.89 0.74 -8.87
C ALA A 97 -4.33 1.78 -7.89
N THR A 98 -4.87 1.81 -6.68
CA THR A 98 -4.45 2.76 -5.64
C THR A 98 -3.51 2.10 -4.63
N VAL A 99 -2.64 2.90 -4.03
CA VAL A 99 -1.75 2.48 -2.94
C VAL A 99 -2.59 1.97 -1.77
N GLY A 100 -3.60 2.72 -1.37
CA GLY A 100 -4.51 2.34 -0.29
C GLY A 100 -5.23 1.02 -0.55
N GLY A 101 -5.71 0.79 -1.77
CA GLY A 101 -6.34 -0.47 -2.16
C GLY A 101 -5.38 -1.66 -2.07
N SER A 102 -4.12 -1.47 -2.46
CA SER A 102 -3.07 -2.48 -2.40
C SER A 102 -2.70 -2.82 -0.94
N ILE A 103 -2.58 -1.81 -0.07
CA ILE A 103 -2.28 -1.98 1.35
C ILE A 103 -3.47 -2.58 2.10
N TRP A 104 -4.69 -2.04 1.92
CA TRP A 104 -5.89 -2.56 2.59
C TRP A 104 -6.20 -4.00 2.21
N GLY A 105 -5.90 -4.37 0.99
CA GLY A 105 -6.10 -5.73 0.47
C GLY A 105 -5.30 -6.78 1.24
N ARG A 106 -4.14 -6.45 1.76
CA ARG A 106 -3.23 -7.34 2.52
C ARG A 106 -3.07 -8.71 1.84
N PHE A 107 -2.91 -8.69 0.51
CA PHE A 107 -2.70 -9.92 -0.26
C PHE A 107 -1.29 -10.47 -0.05
N GLY A 108 -1.15 -11.79 0.03
CA GLY A 108 0.15 -12.47 0.21
C GLY A 108 1.16 -12.16 -0.90
N PHE A 109 0.67 -11.97 -2.11
CA PHE A 109 1.47 -11.64 -3.31
C PHE A 109 1.70 -10.14 -3.53
N SER A 110 1.46 -9.29 -2.52
CA SER A 110 1.51 -7.84 -2.71
C SER A 110 2.94 -7.31 -2.76
N ASP A 111 3.39 -6.93 -3.95
CA ASP A 111 4.64 -6.20 -4.17
C ASP A 111 4.68 -4.91 -3.31
N VAL A 112 3.56 -4.21 -3.25
CA VAL A 112 3.41 -2.96 -2.50
C VAL A 112 3.60 -3.18 -0.99
N MET A 113 3.00 -4.23 -0.42
CA MET A 113 3.22 -4.56 0.99
C MET A 113 4.68 -4.87 1.28
N THR A 114 5.35 -5.62 0.41
CA THR A 114 6.75 -6.02 0.59
C THR A 114 7.67 -4.81 0.68
N ILE A 115 7.61 -3.88 -0.27
CA ILE A 115 8.50 -2.71 -0.28
C ILE A 115 8.19 -1.73 0.85
N PHE A 116 6.92 -1.44 1.14
CA PHE A 116 6.57 -0.51 2.20
C PHE A 116 6.90 -1.07 3.60
N ARG A 117 6.76 -2.37 3.83
CA ARG A 117 7.21 -3.01 5.09
C ARG A 117 8.73 -2.92 5.25
N ALA A 118 9.49 -3.17 4.20
CA ALA A 118 10.95 -3.03 4.24
C ALA A 118 11.37 -1.59 4.58
N LEU A 119 10.68 -0.59 4.06
CA LEU A 119 10.91 0.82 4.36
C LEU A 119 10.44 1.24 5.77
N GLY A 120 9.79 0.36 6.53
CA GLY A 120 9.23 0.69 7.84
C GLY A 120 8.09 1.69 7.76
N ALA A 121 7.29 1.59 6.72
CA ALA A 121 6.16 2.48 6.52
C ALA A 121 5.12 2.33 7.64
N LYS A 122 4.38 3.41 7.86
CA LYS A 122 3.21 3.46 8.73
C LYS A 122 1.96 3.71 7.91
N VAL A 123 0.81 3.42 8.49
CA VAL A 123 -0.49 3.77 7.93
C VAL A 123 -1.20 4.74 8.84
N GLN A 124 -1.93 5.68 8.26
CA GLN A 124 -2.86 6.52 8.98
C GLN A 124 -4.28 6.03 8.68
N LEU A 125 -4.96 5.57 9.71
CA LEU A 125 -6.38 5.26 9.69
C LEU A 125 -7.18 6.43 10.26
N HIS A 126 -8.40 6.60 9.79
CA HIS A 126 -9.23 7.74 10.21
C HIS A 126 -9.54 7.75 11.71
N LYS A 127 -9.96 6.62 12.26
CA LYS A 127 -10.30 6.53 13.69
C LYS A 127 -9.19 5.92 14.54
N ALA A 128 -8.50 4.90 14.05
CA ALA A 128 -7.43 4.25 14.80
C ALA A 128 -6.12 5.06 14.84
N GLY A 129 -6.00 6.12 14.03
CA GLY A 129 -4.81 6.96 13.99
C GLY A 129 -3.64 6.33 13.23
N ILE A 130 -2.42 6.71 13.61
CA ILE A 130 -1.20 6.22 12.96
C ILE A 130 -0.70 4.98 13.69
N MET A 131 -0.37 3.93 12.92
CA MET A 131 0.24 2.70 13.41
C MET A 131 1.27 2.17 12.42
N ASP A 132 2.14 1.29 12.87
CA ASP A 132 3.10 0.63 11.98
C ASP A 132 2.39 -0.27 10.98
N LEU A 133 2.94 -0.37 9.76
CA LEU A 133 2.34 -1.22 8.71
C LEU A 133 2.32 -2.70 9.12
N ASP A 134 3.24 -3.13 9.97
CA ASP A 134 3.27 -4.48 10.51
C ASP A 134 2.11 -4.74 11.47
N GLU A 135 1.81 -3.77 12.35
CA GLU A 135 0.64 -3.82 13.23
C GLU A 135 -0.66 -3.83 12.43
N PHE A 136 -0.75 -2.95 11.41
CA PHE A 136 -1.90 -2.93 10.50
C PHE A 136 -2.08 -4.28 9.78
N ALA A 137 -0.99 -4.89 9.32
CA ALA A 137 -1.03 -6.18 8.64
C ALA A 137 -1.61 -7.30 9.53
N ALA A 138 -1.36 -7.23 10.84
CA ALA A 138 -1.86 -8.18 11.84
C ALA A 138 -3.33 -7.94 12.25
N LEU A 139 -3.93 -6.80 11.91
CA LEU A 139 -5.33 -6.52 12.28
C LEU A 139 -6.30 -7.56 11.69
N PRO A 140 -7.39 -7.87 12.40
CA PRO A 140 -8.43 -8.74 11.87
C PRO A 140 -8.95 -8.26 10.51
N ARG A 141 -9.24 -9.20 9.59
CA ARG A 141 -9.84 -8.87 8.27
C ARG A 141 -11.23 -8.23 8.39
N THR A 142 -11.84 -8.31 9.54
CA THR A 142 -13.13 -7.69 9.87
C THR A 142 -13.01 -6.24 10.31
N THR A 143 -11.80 -5.72 10.53
CA THR A 143 -11.56 -4.31 10.87
C THR A 143 -12.18 -3.40 9.82
N ARG A 144 -12.90 -2.38 10.28
CA ARG A 144 -13.57 -1.40 9.43
C ARG A 144 -13.14 -0.01 9.85
N ASP A 145 -12.24 0.56 9.07
CA ASP A 145 -11.77 1.94 9.19
C ASP A 145 -11.45 2.47 7.79
N VAL A 146 -11.18 3.74 7.66
CA VAL A 146 -10.80 4.36 6.39
C VAL A 146 -9.30 4.61 6.40
N LEU A 147 -8.60 4.01 5.45
CA LEU A 147 -7.17 4.29 5.23
C LEU A 147 -7.04 5.66 4.57
N VAL A 148 -6.31 6.55 5.21
CA VAL A 148 -6.11 7.94 4.78
C VAL A 148 -4.81 8.08 4.00
N SER A 149 -3.70 7.58 4.56
CA SER A 149 -2.39 7.69 3.93
C SER A 149 -1.45 6.56 4.36
N VAL A 150 -0.40 6.37 3.56
CA VAL A 150 0.79 5.58 3.89
C VAL A 150 1.94 6.55 4.11
N ILE A 151 2.66 6.39 5.20
CA ILE A 151 3.74 7.27 5.63
C ILE A 151 5.05 6.49 5.50
N VAL A 152 5.98 7.01 4.70
CA VAL A 152 7.31 6.42 4.49
C VAL A 152 8.35 7.29 5.19
N PRO A 153 8.92 6.86 6.31
CA PRO A 153 9.95 7.63 7.01
C PRO A 153 11.24 7.67 6.20
N LYS A 154 11.94 8.81 6.22
CA LYS A 154 13.24 9.01 5.55
C LYS A 154 14.41 8.53 6.40
N ASN A 155 14.33 7.32 6.94
CA ASN A 155 15.35 6.70 7.79
C ASN A 155 16.14 5.58 7.09
N ALA A 156 15.84 5.28 5.83
CA ALA A 156 16.56 4.29 5.04
C ALA A 156 17.72 4.94 4.29
N LYS A 157 18.93 4.36 4.42
CA LYS A 157 20.13 4.75 3.66
C LYS A 157 20.25 4.08 2.30
N GLY A 158 19.41 3.07 2.05
CA GLY A 158 19.35 2.34 0.80
C GLY A 158 18.28 1.26 0.89
N VAL A 159 17.68 0.95 -0.24
CA VAL A 159 16.67 -0.10 -0.37
C VAL A 159 16.79 -0.75 -1.74
N VAL A 160 16.56 -2.05 -1.79
CA VAL A 160 16.52 -2.85 -3.04
C VAL A 160 15.24 -3.67 -3.02
N TYR A 161 14.63 -3.81 -4.19
CA TYR A 161 13.48 -4.66 -4.40
C TYR A 161 13.74 -5.64 -5.54
N LEU A 162 13.36 -6.90 -5.34
CA LEU A 162 13.43 -7.96 -6.34
C LEU A 162 12.15 -8.79 -6.32
N SER A 163 11.75 -9.29 -7.47
CA SER A 163 10.65 -10.26 -7.56
C SER A 163 10.95 -11.33 -8.60
N GLN A 164 10.51 -12.54 -8.32
CA GLN A 164 10.51 -13.65 -9.26
C GLN A 164 9.09 -13.87 -9.76
N ARG A 165 8.92 -13.92 -11.08
CA ARG A 165 7.66 -14.14 -11.78
C ARG A 165 7.83 -15.17 -12.87
N ASN A 166 6.78 -15.93 -13.19
CA ASN A 166 6.80 -16.86 -14.32
C ASN A 166 6.76 -16.10 -15.64
N GLN A 167 5.94 -15.03 -15.70
CA GLN A 167 5.86 -14.09 -16.82
C GLN A 167 5.92 -12.66 -16.29
N SER A 168 6.29 -11.72 -17.15
CA SER A 168 6.58 -10.32 -16.78
C SER A 168 5.49 -9.65 -15.95
N THR A 169 4.22 -9.96 -16.18
CA THR A 169 3.06 -9.32 -15.52
C THR A 169 2.23 -10.27 -14.67
N ASP A 170 2.73 -11.47 -14.42
CA ASP A 170 2.11 -12.42 -13.50
C ASP A 170 2.17 -11.94 -12.06
N PHE A 171 1.38 -12.57 -11.20
CA PHE A 171 1.63 -12.50 -9.77
C PHE A 171 3.03 -13.00 -9.44
N PRO A 172 3.73 -12.36 -8.50
CA PRO A 172 5.04 -12.84 -8.11
C PRO A 172 4.92 -14.21 -7.40
N VAL A 173 5.87 -15.10 -7.69
CA VAL A 173 6.07 -16.34 -6.93
C VAL A 173 6.89 -16.07 -5.67
N LEU A 174 7.73 -15.03 -5.73
CA LEU A 174 8.52 -14.55 -4.61
C LEU A 174 8.76 -13.05 -4.76
N THR A 175 8.64 -12.33 -3.66
CA THR A 175 9.07 -10.93 -3.55
C THR A 175 10.06 -10.80 -2.42
N CYS A 176 11.06 -9.93 -2.60
CA CYS A 176 12.03 -9.62 -1.56
C CYS A 176 12.36 -8.13 -1.61
N ALA A 177 12.35 -7.48 -0.47
CA ALA A 177 12.86 -6.13 -0.31
C ALA A 177 13.85 -6.09 0.86
N VAL A 178 14.99 -5.43 0.67
CA VAL A 178 15.97 -5.24 1.72
C VAL A 178 16.22 -3.75 1.87
N ALA A 179 16.08 -3.23 3.08
CA ALA A 179 16.35 -1.83 3.40
C ALA A 179 17.36 -1.71 4.55
N ASN A 180 18.27 -0.73 4.45
CA ASN A 180 19.12 -0.33 5.56
C ASN A 180 18.46 0.83 6.30
N ARG A 181 17.80 0.54 7.42
CA ARG A 181 17.13 1.53 8.27
C ARG A 181 18.04 1.91 9.43
N SER A 182 18.56 3.13 9.40
CA SER A 182 19.44 3.66 10.47
C SER A 182 20.63 2.73 10.81
N GLY A 183 21.21 2.08 9.82
CA GLY A 183 22.34 1.16 9.99
C GLY A 183 21.95 -0.31 10.25
N ARG A 184 20.65 -0.61 10.30
CA ARG A 184 20.14 -1.95 10.51
C ARG A 184 19.48 -2.46 9.23
N TYR A 185 19.87 -3.65 8.77
CA TYR A 185 19.28 -4.27 7.59
C TYR A 185 17.98 -4.97 7.96
N VAL A 186 16.96 -4.73 7.16
CA VAL A 186 15.65 -5.38 7.27
C VAL A 186 15.33 -6.02 5.94
N ALA A 187 15.17 -7.32 5.92
CA ALA A 187 14.67 -8.07 4.77
C ALA A 187 13.20 -8.42 4.97
N VAL A 188 12.39 -8.19 3.94
CA VAL A 188 10.99 -8.58 3.89
C VAL A 188 10.77 -9.50 2.71
N VAL A 189 10.21 -10.68 2.96
CA VAL A 189 9.93 -11.70 1.94
C VAL A 189 8.42 -11.93 1.86
N GLY A 190 7.87 -11.93 0.65
CA GLY A 190 6.45 -12.12 0.39
C GLY A 190 6.18 -13.09 -0.76
N ALA A 191 4.90 -13.36 -0.99
CA ALA A 191 4.39 -14.27 -2.02
C ALA A 191 4.73 -15.77 -1.84
N SER A 192 5.32 -16.20 -0.73
CA SER A 192 5.79 -17.58 -0.49
C SER A 192 5.09 -18.26 0.71
N PRO A 193 3.94 -18.85 0.60
CA PRO A 193 2.65 -18.43 0.05
C PRO A 193 1.91 -17.42 0.95
N TYR A 194 2.58 -16.91 1.99
CA TYR A 194 2.03 -16.02 2.99
C TYR A 194 2.24 -14.55 2.65
N MET A 195 1.58 -13.68 3.43
CA MET A 195 1.80 -12.24 3.35
C MET A 195 3.27 -11.91 3.64
N ALA A 196 3.78 -10.86 3.00
CA ALA A 196 5.14 -10.40 3.21
C ALA A 196 5.46 -10.23 4.70
N GLU A 197 6.52 -10.86 5.18
CA GLU A 197 6.94 -10.82 6.57
C GLU A 197 8.39 -10.31 6.68
N PRO A 198 8.69 -9.45 7.69
CA PRO A 198 10.07 -9.04 7.94
C PRO A 198 10.85 -10.23 8.50
N VAL A 199 12.02 -10.43 7.94
CA VAL A 199 13.06 -11.31 8.46
C VAL A 199 14.18 -10.39 8.95
N TRP A 200 14.50 -10.43 10.26
CA TRP A 200 15.54 -9.61 10.85
C TRP A 200 16.87 -10.33 10.73
N ASP A 201 17.90 -9.65 10.21
CA ASP A 201 19.27 -10.02 10.42
C ASP A 201 19.78 -9.22 11.62
N GLU A 202 20.05 -9.91 12.75
CA GLU A 202 20.49 -9.27 14.00
C GLU A 202 21.99 -8.95 13.99
N GLU A 203 22.76 -9.51 13.04
CA GLU A 203 24.21 -9.42 12.96
C GLU A 203 24.71 -8.57 11.76
N GLY A 204 23.94 -7.61 11.29
CA GLY A 204 24.33 -6.67 10.24
C GLY A 204 25.27 -5.57 10.75
#